data_512fff71c22c8fa5e1ad9a756b6f071d
#
_entry.id   512fff71c22c8fa5e1ad9a756b6f071d
#
_cell.length_a   1.000
_cell.length_b   1.000
_cell.length_c   1.000
_cell.angle_alpha   90.00
_cell.angle_beta   90.00
_cell.angle_gamma   90.00
#
_symmetry.space_group_name_H-M   'P 1'
#
loop_
_entity.id
_entity.type
_entity.pdbx_description
1 polymer ?
#
loop_
_entity_poly.entity_id
_entity_poly.type
_entity_poly.pdbx_seq_one_letter_code
_entity_poly.pdbx_strand_id
1 'polypeptide(L)'
;MSKIFSALFVIFGLVVGSGFASGKEVFVFFARFGAISYLYIFLACILFFCVFSLFLLKGKKISEVIEKSKVLSLILVLVSVIFCASMFAGLSSLFGYLFVWLRILCFVLVLFLTFLVALSGIGALKKMNLILMPIVSMFFFTVLLFASRISLGGENFVCSFFGVLYFPLYVALNTCGGVFVLAKLGEKFSKKQAILCSLFSSLLILLFLVLGNFVLQKNSISFLSEMPFLFVVKENNFLFCLSFLVVLVGCFTTLISLCFSIKICFEKVLKNDFLSACFSVWVPFVLSLLGFSKIVSVVYPIASVLGIFVLLFSIFSLYKTDEEIHQKRQNAQD
;
A
#
# COMPACT_ATOMS: atom_id res chain seq x y z
N MET A 1 24.33 5.79 2.33
CA MET A 1 23.57 4.67 2.94
C MET A 1 22.30 5.14 3.65
N SER A 2 22.29 6.19 4.46
CA SER A 2 21.08 6.66 5.17
C SER A 2 19.89 7.00 4.25
N LYS A 3 20.13 7.61 3.07
CA LYS A 3 19.07 7.96 2.11
C LYS A 3 18.37 6.73 1.50
N ILE A 4 19.13 5.66 1.17
CA ILE A 4 18.56 4.40 0.62
C ILE A 4 17.73 3.71 1.69
N PHE A 5 18.26 3.62 2.91
CA PHE A 5 17.57 3.00 4.04
C PHE A 5 16.24 3.71 4.36
N SER A 6 16.26 5.04 4.41
CA SER A 6 15.05 5.84 4.59
C SER A 6 14.01 5.60 3.50
N ALA A 7 14.43 5.58 2.22
CA ALA A 7 13.52 5.38 1.11
C ALA A 7 12.97 3.95 1.06
N LEU A 8 13.77 2.94 1.42
CA LEU A 8 13.34 1.56 1.53
C LEU A 8 12.11 1.44 2.45
N PHE A 9 12.15 2.02 3.65
CA PHE A 9 11.03 1.98 4.57
C PHE A 9 9.84 2.83 4.12
N VAL A 10 10.07 3.91 3.37
CA VAL A 10 8.98 4.65 2.75
C VAL A 10 8.29 3.78 1.69
N ILE A 11 9.04 3.09 0.81
CA ILE A 11 8.48 2.19 -0.20
C ILE A 11 7.78 1.00 0.45
N PHE A 12 8.40 0.41 1.49
CA PHE A 12 7.78 -0.67 2.25
C PHE A 12 6.45 -0.24 2.87
N GLY A 13 6.40 0.96 3.46
CA GLY A 13 5.18 1.52 4.04
C GLY A 13 4.07 1.83 3.04
N LEU A 14 4.39 2.01 1.74
CA LEU A 14 3.37 2.14 0.70
C LEU A 14 2.63 0.82 0.43
N VAL A 15 3.34 -0.31 0.59
CA VAL A 15 2.79 -1.66 0.37
C VAL A 15 2.14 -2.20 1.65
N VAL A 16 2.75 -1.94 2.81
CA VAL A 16 2.27 -2.47 4.10
C VAL A 16 1.23 -1.52 4.70
N GLY A 17 0.02 -1.61 4.19
CA GLY A 17 -1.17 -0.94 4.74
C GLY A 17 -2.05 -1.89 5.56
N SER A 18 -3.32 -1.51 5.78
CA SER A 18 -4.29 -2.30 6.56
C SER A 18 -4.51 -3.71 5.99
N GLY A 19 -4.64 -3.82 4.68
CA GLY A 19 -4.89 -5.08 3.99
C GLY A 19 -3.75 -6.07 4.16
N PHE A 20 -2.51 -5.59 4.01
CA PHE A 20 -1.31 -6.39 4.20
C PHE A 20 -1.10 -6.76 5.68
N ALA A 21 -1.11 -5.76 6.57
CA ALA A 21 -0.85 -5.96 8.00
C ALA A 21 -1.92 -6.84 8.70
N SER A 22 -3.15 -6.85 8.19
CA SER A 22 -4.21 -7.75 8.67
C SER A 22 -4.10 -9.17 8.10
N GLY A 23 -3.39 -9.38 6.99
CA GLY A 23 -3.31 -10.61 6.24
C GLY A 23 -4.42 -10.80 5.18
N LYS A 24 -5.45 -9.93 5.16
CA LYS A 24 -6.58 -10.09 4.22
C LYS A 24 -6.16 -9.91 2.76
N GLU A 25 -5.27 -8.97 2.50
CA GLU A 25 -4.72 -8.71 1.17
C GLU A 25 -3.84 -9.86 0.69
N VAL A 26 -2.96 -10.37 1.57
CA VAL A 26 -2.11 -11.53 1.27
C VAL A 26 -2.97 -12.77 0.95
N PHE A 27 -4.08 -12.94 1.65
CA PHE A 27 -5.05 -13.99 1.35
C PHE A 27 -5.68 -13.81 -0.04
N VAL A 28 -6.25 -12.64 -0.32
CA VAL A 28 -7.01 -12.38 -1.55
C VAL A 28 -6.14 -12.50 -2.80
N PHE A 29 -4.89 -12.03 -2.74
CA PHE A 29 -4.02 -12.01 -3.91
C PHE A 29 -3.12 -13.24 -4.03
N PHE A 30 -2.86 -13.98 -2.95
CA PHE A 30 -1.91 -15.09 -2.95
C PHE A 30 -2.40 -16.35 -2.23
N ALA A 31 -2.61 -16.32 -0.91
CA ALA A 31 -2.73 -17.53 -0.10
C ALA A 31 -3.86 -18.48 -0.52
N ARG A 32 -4.97 -17.94 -1.02
CA ARG A 32 -6.11 -18.73 -1.50
C ARG A 32 -5.82 -19.61 -2.72
N PHE A 33 -4.69 -19.40 -3.41
CA PHE A 33 -4.30 -20.19 -4.57
C PHE A 33 -3.44 -21.41 -4.22
N GLY A 34 -3.28 -21.72 -2.93
CA GLY A 34 -2.52 -22.88 -2.46
C GLY A 34 -1.02 -22.77 -2.68
N ALA A 35 -0.32 -23.90 -2.79
CA ALA A 35 1.13 -23.94 -2.84
C ALA A 35 1.73 -23.15 -4.03
N ILE A 36 1.04 -23.06 -5.16
CA ILE A 36 1.52 -22.33 -6.35
C ILE A 36 1.62 -20.81 -6.08
N SER A 37 1.00 -20.29 -5.02
CA SER A 37 1.09 -18.88 -4.64
C SER A 37 2.51 -18.41 -4.36
N TYR A 38 3.42 -19.30 -3.94
CA TYR A 38 4.84 -18.95 -3.75
C TYR A 38 5.51 -18.53 -5.07
N LEU A 39 5.14 -19.20 -6.19
CA LEU A 39 5.59 -18.79 -7.52
C LEU A 39 5.05 -17.40 -7.87
N TYR A 40 3.77 -17.14 -7.59
CA TYR A 40 3.16 -15.83 -7.85
C TYR A 40 3.76 -14.72 -7.00
N ILE A 41 4.11 -15.00 -5.75
CA ILE A 41 4.84 -14.06 -4.87
C ILE A 41 6.23 -13.75 -5.44
N PHE A 42 6.95 -14.76 -5.93
CA PHE A 42 8.26 -14.57 -6.56
C PHE A 42 8.16 -13.71 -7.83
N LEU A 43 7.19 -13.98 -8.70
CA LEU A 43 6.92 -13.19 -9.90
C LEU A 43 6.50 -11.74 -9.55
N ALA A 44 5.68 -11.56 -8.51
CA ALA A 44 5.32 -10.23 -8.00
C ALA A 44 6.55 -9.46 -7.51
N CYS A 45 7.51 -10.12 -6.84
CA CYS A 45 8.75 -9.49 -6.39
C CYS A 45 9.59 -8.99 -7.59
N ILE A 46 9.73 -9.80 -8.64
CA ILE A 46 10.43 -9.39 -9.87
C ILE A 46 9.74 -8.18 -10.49
N LEU A 47 8.42 -8.22 -10.59
CA LEU A 47 7.64 -7.12 -11.15
C LEU A 47 7.74 -5.85 -10.29
N PHE A 48 7.71 -5.96 -8.96
CA PHE A 48 7.98 -4.83 -8.05
C PHE A 48 9.36 -4.22 -8.29
N PHE A 49 10.39 -5.06 -8.40
CA PHE A 49 11.74 -4.58 -8.70
C PHE A 49 11.79 -3.81 -10.01
N CYS A 50 11.20 -4.34 -11.09
CA CYS A 50 11.15 -3.67 -12.39
C CYS A 50 10.40 -2.33 -12.32
N VAL A 51 9.22 -2.32 -11.71
CA VAL A 51 8.37 -1.13 -11.63
C VAL A 51 9.01 -0.07 -10.72
N PHE A 52 9.49 -0.43 -9.53
CA PHE A 52 10.18 0.51 -8.65
C PHE A 52 11.44 1.07 -9.29
N SER A 53 12.23 0.23 -9.99
CA SER A 53 13.42 0.69 -10.72
C SER A 53 13.04 1.72 -11.80
N LEU A 54 11.99 1.45 -12.56
CA LEU A 54 11.50 2.39 -13.58
C LEU A 54 11.09 3.73 -12.97
N PHE A 55 10.28 3.69 -11.90
CA PHE A 55 9.77 4.91 -11.25
C PHE A 55 10.87 5.70 -10.53
N LEU A 56 11.84 5.03 -9.93
CA LEU A 56 12.97 5.72 -9.30
C LEU A 56 13.99 6.25 -10.31
N LEU A 57 14.19 5.58 -11.45
CA LEU A 57 15.12 6.04 -12.49
C LEU A 57 14.55 7.18 -13.34
N LYS A 58 13.25 7.18 -13.58
CA LYS A 58 12.56 8.14 -14.46
C LYS A 58 11.63 9.09 -13.68
N GLY A 59 11.82 9.22 -12.37
CA GLY A 59 10.91 9.92 -11.44
C GLY A 59 10.48 11.30 -11.92
N LYS A 60 11.42 12.16 -12.35
CA LYS A 60 11.13 13.50 -12.84
C LYS A 60 10.17 13.49 -14.05
N LYS A 61 10.44 12.64 -15.04
CA LYS A 61 9.58 12.53 -16.24
C LYS A 61 8.18 12.01 -15.88
N ILE A 62 8.10 11.05 -14.97
CA ILE A 62 6.83 10.49 -14.50
C ILE A 62 6.02 11.54 -13.76
N SER A 63 6.63 12.35 -12.88
CA SER A 63 5.96 13.46 -12.21
C SER A 63 5.35 14.43 -13.23
N GLU A 64 6.11 14.82 -14.25
CA GLU A 64 5.65 15.72 -15.33
C GLU A 64 4.47 15.12 -16.12
N VAL A 65 4.52 13.82 -16.44
CA VAL A 65 3.42 13.11 -17.14
C VAL A 65 2.14 13.11 -16.31
N ILE A 66 2.26 12.82 -15.01
CA ILE A 66 1.12 12.78 -14.12
C ILE A 66 0.49 14.17 -13.94
N GLU A 67 1.32 15.21 -13.81
CA GLU A 67 0.86 16.59 -13.64
C GLU A 67 0.14 17.13 -14.89
N LYS A 68 0.58 16.73 -16.09
CA LYS A 68 -0.01 17.14 -17.36
C LYS A 68 -1.31 16.39 -17.69
N SER A 69 -1.48 15.15 -17.24
CA SER A 69 -2.65 14.32 -17.58
C SER A 69 -3.74 14.41 -16.50
N LYS A 70 -4.84 15.12 -16.80
CA LYS A 70 -6.03 15.19 -15.92
C LYS A 70 -6.63 13.81 -15.63
N VAL A 71 -6.68 12.94 -16.64
CA VAL A 71 -7.24 11.58 -16.51
C VAL A 71 -6.40 10.74 -15.56
N LEU A 72 -5.08 10.75 -15.71
CA LEU A 72 -4.17 10.00 -14.85
C LEU A 72 -4.24 10.50 -13.41
N SER A 73 -4.26 11.82 -13.22
CA SER A 73 -4.41 12.43 -11.90
C SER A 73 -5.73 12.03 -11.24
N LEU A 74 -6.84 12.00 -11.99
CA LEU A 74 -8.14 11.56 -11.48
C LEU A 74 -8.13 10.08 -11.04
N ILE A 75 -7.55 9.19 -11.85
CA ILE A 75 -7.46 7.76 -11.51
C ILE A 75 -6.63 7.57 -10.23
N LEU A 76 -5.50 8.29 -10.10
CA LEU A 76 -4.65 8.23 -8.91
C LEU A 76 -5.40 8.71 -7.65
N VAL A 77 -6.23 9.74 -7.76
CA VAL A 77 -7.09 10.21 -6.66
C VAL A 77 -8.12 9.14 -6.30
N LEU A 78 -8.79 8.53 -7.27
CA LEU A 78 -9.77 7.46 -7.03
C LEU A 78 -9.14 6.27 -6.30
N VAL A 79 -7.98 5.81 -6.76
CA VAL A 79 -7.25 4.72 -6.10
C VAL A 79 -6.82 5.12 -4.69
N SER A 80 -6.36 6.37 -4.48
CA SER A 80 -6.00 6.87 -3.14
C SER A 80 -7.21 6.94 -2.20
N VAL A 81 -8.39 7.30 -2.71
CA VAL A 81 -9.65 7.30 -1.94
C VAL A 81 -10.03 5.86 -1.53
N ILE A 82 -9.89 4.89 -2.43
CA ILE A 82 -10.16 3.48 -2.13
C ILE A 82 -9.20 2.95 -1.04
N PHE A 83 -7.90 3.25 -1.15
CA PHE A 83 -6.94 2.88 -0.12
C PHE A 83 -7.24 3.55 1.22
N CYS A 84 -7.57 4.83 1.21
CA CYS A 84 -7.94 5.58 2.41
C CYS A 84 -9.20 4.99 3.09
N ALA A 85 -10.21 4.63 2.29
CA ALA A 85 -11.40 3.94 2.78
C ALA A 85 -11.07 2.59 3.41
N SER A 86 -10.14 1.83 2.83
CA SER A 86 -9.66 0.57 3.40
C SER A 86 -8.96 0.78 4.75
N MET A 87 -8.20 1.88 4.94
CA MET A 87 -7.58 2.19 6.22
C MET A 87 -8.63 2.49 7.29
N PHE A 88 -9.65 3.30 6.97
CA PHE A 88 -10.77 3.56 7.88
C PHE A 88 -11.54 2.28 8.23
N ALA A 89 -11.88 1.47 7.23
CA ALA A 89 -12.56 0.20 7.45
C ALA A 89 -11.70 -0.78 8.26
N GLY A 90 -10.39 -0.85 7.98
CA GLY A 90 -9.43 -1.66 8.74
C GLY A 90 -9.34 -1.25 10.21
N LEU A 91 -9.27 0.04 10.50
CA LEU A 91 -9.31 0.55 11.88
C LEU A 91 -10.66 0.25 12.57
N SER A 92 -11.76 0.36 11.84
CA SER A 92 -13.08 -0.02 12.39
C SER A 92 -13.15 -1.50 12.75
N SER A 93 -12.61 -2.39 11.88
CA SER A 93 -12.52 -3.83 12.15
C SER A 93 -11.57 -4.15 13.30
N LEU A 94 -10.42 -3.45 13.37
CA LEU A 94 -9.45 -3.58 14.46
C LEU A 94 -10.08 -3.20 15.80
N PHE A 95 -10.77 -2.07 15.86
CA PHE A 95 -11.46 -1.63 17.08
C PHE A 95 -12.67 -2.51 17.44
N GLY A 96 -13.13 -3.35 16.51
CA GLY A 96 -14.12 -4.39 16.78
C GLY A 96 -13.71 -5.39 17.86
N TYR A 97 -12.40 -5.54 18.12
CA TYR A 97 -11.86 -6.35 19.23
C TYR A 97 -11.93 -5.64 20.60
N LEU A 98 -12.29 -4.36 20.64
CA LEU A 98 -12.44 -3.57 21.86
C LEU A 98 -13.90 -3.53 22.31
N PHE A 99 -14.13 -3.14 23.58
CA PHE A 99 -15.48 -2.85 24.08
C PHE A 99 -16.16 -1.75 23.25
N VAL A 100 -17.48 -1.83 23.08
CA VAL A 100 -18.27 -0.97 22.20
C VAL A 100 -17.98 0.52 22.41
N TRP A 101 -17.96 0.98 23.66
CA TRP A 101 -17.68 2.39 23.97
C TRP A 101 -16.27 2.82 23.57
N LEU A 102 -15.28 1.97 23.84
CA LEU A 102 -13.89 2.24 23.49
C LEU A 102 -13.70 2.23 21.98
N ARG A 103 -14.41 1.34 21.28
CA ARG A 103 -14.43 1.30 19.80
C ARG A 103 -14.89 2.64 19.20
N ILE A 104 -16.02 3.17 19.67
CA ILE A 104 -16.58 4.44 19.20
C ILE A 104 -15.60 5.58 19.48
N LEU A 105 -15.10 5.65 20.73
CA LEU A 105 -14.15 6.70 21.14
C LEU A 105 -12.87 6.68 20.30
N CYS A 106 -12.25 5.51 20.12
CA CYS A 106 -11.03 5.37 19.32
C CYS A 106 -11.28 5.77 17.86
N PHE A 107 -12.44 5.40 17.31
CA PHE A 107 -12.76 5.72 15.92
C PHE A 107 -12.98 7.23 15.72
N VAL A 108 -13.71 7.89 16.60
CA VAL A 108 -13.89 9.35 16.58
C VAL A 108 -12.56 10.07 16.76
N LEU A 109 -11.71 9.59 17.66
CA LEU A 109 -10.37 10.14 17.87
C LEU A 109 -9.49 10.02 16.62
N VAL A 110 -9.51 8.89 15.93
CA VAL A 110 -8.80 8.70 14.65
C VAL A 110 -9.30 9.66 13.58
N LEU A 111 -10.61 9.80 13.42
CA LEU A 111 -11.21 10.76 12.49
C LEU A 111 -10.74 12.18 12.78
N PHE A 112 -10.81 12.58 14.04
CA PHE A 112 -10.40 13.92 14.48
C PHE A 112 -8.91 14.17 14.27
N LEU A 113 -8.05 13.23 14.67
CA LEU A 113 -6.59 13.34 14.47
C LEU A 113 -6.24 13.38 12.98
N THR A 114 -6.89 12.55 12.16
CA THR A 114 -6.66 12.54 10.71
C THR A 114 -7.01 13.88 10.09
N PHE A 115 -8.12 14.48 10.51
CA PHE A 115 -8.55 15.79 10.06
C PHE A 115 -7.57 16.89 10.49
N LEU A 116 -7.14 16.92 11.77
CA LEU A 116 -6.15 17.89 12.26
C LEU A 116 -4.83 17.80 11.49
N VAL A 117 -4.36 16.58 11.23
CA VAL A 117 -3.12 16.40 10.48
C VAL A 117 -3.28 16.77 9.01
N ALA A 118 -4.44 16.51 8.40
CA ALA A 118 -4.75 16.99 7.05
C ALA A 118 -4.66 18.52 6.94
N LEU A 119 -4.99 19.25 8.00
CA LEU A 119 -4.83 20.71 8.08
C LEU A 119 -3.38 21.16 8.33
N SER A 120 -2.57 20.37 9.06
CA SER A 120 -1.25 20.80 9.58
C SER A 120 -0.07 20.72 8.58
N GLY A 121 -0.23 20.03 7.45
CA GLY A 121 0.77 19.96 6.37
C GLY A 121 1.82 18.83 6.47
N ILE A 122 2.63 18.67 5.39
CA ILE A 122 3.49 17.51 5.09
C ILE A 122 4.69 17.30 6.05
N GLY A 123 5.16 18.32 6.72
CA GLY A 123 6.47 18.26 7.40
C GLY A 123 6.55 17.25 8.54
N ALA A 124 5.49 17.13 9.33
CA ALA A 124 5.38 16.21 10.45
C ALA A 124 5.25 14.75 9.98
N LEU A 125 4.51 14.50 8.90
CA LEU A 125 4.24 13.19 8.32
C LEU A 125 5.50 12.45 7.87
N LYS A 126 6.42 13.17 7.19
CA LYS A 126 7.66 12.56 6.69
C LYS A 126 8.55 12.07 7.83
N LYS A 127 8.67 12.85 8.91
CA LYS A 127 9.48 12.48 10.09
C LYS A 127 8.85 11.30 10.83
N MET A 128 7.53 11.28 10.95
CA MET A 128 6.80 10.24 11.66
C MET A 128 6.92 8.88 10.95
N ASN A 129 6.69 8.82 9.64
CA ASN A 129 6.82 7.59 8.87
C ASN A 129 8.26 7.05 8.84
N LEU A 130 9.25 7.94 8.82
CA LEU A 130 10.67 7.55 8.82
C LEU A 130 11.09 6.80 10.10
N ILE A 131 10.50 7.14 11.23
CA ILE A 131 10.81 6.53 12.53
C ILE A 131 9.90 5.32 12.79
N LEU A 132 8.61 5.46 12.50
CA LEU A 132 7.62 4.43 12.85
C LEU A 132 7.70 3.19 11.93
N MET A 133 7.95 3.35 10.63
CA MET A 133 7.93 2.21 9.71
C MET A 133 9.02 1.17 9.96
N PRO A 134 10.28 1.50 10.29
CA PRO A 134 11.25 0.50 10.72
C PRO A 134 10.81 -0.28 11.97
N ILE A 135 10.24 0.40 12.95
CA ILE A 135 9.77 -0.21 14.20
C ILE A 135 8.58 -1.13 13.92
N VAL A 136 7.59 -0.66 13.16
CA VAL A 136 6.42 -1.44 12.75
C VAL A 136 6.84 -2.68 11.95
N SER A 137 7.80 -2.54 11.01
CA SER A 137 8.29 -3.67 10.24
C SER A 137 8.97 -4.72 11.12
N MET A 138 9.75 -4.30 12.11
CA MET A 138 10.38 -5.21 13.06
C MET A 138 9.34 -5.95 13.93
N PHE A 139 8.34 -5.24 14.43
CA PHE A 139 7.24 -5.87 15.19
C PHE A 139 6.43 -6.83 14.33
N PHE A 140 6.12 -6.43 13.10
CA PHE A 140 5.38 -7.28 12.16
C PHE A 140 6.16 -8.55 11.80
N PHE A 141 7.47 -8.43 11.56
CA PHE A 141 8.33 -9.58 11.35
C PHE A 141 8.29 -10.55 12.55
N THR A 142 8.39 -10.01 13.78
CA THR A 142 8.27 -10.79 15.00
C THR A 142 6.93 -11.52 15.08
N VAL A 143 5.82 -10.83 14.82
CA VAL A 143 4.48 -11.45 14.80
C VAL A 143 4.43 -12.60 13.81
N LEU A 144 4.88 -12.41 12.57
CA LEU A 144 4.85 -13.45 11.54
C LEU A 144 5.75 -14.65 11.89
N LEU A 145 6.94 -14.42 12.45
CA LEU A 145 7.83 -15.50 12.89
C LEU A 145 7.20 -16.37 13.97
N PHE A 146 6.56 -15.76 14.96
CA PHE A 146 5.89 -16.53 16.02
C PHE A 146 4.59 -17.15 15.53
N ALA A 147 3.79 -16.45 14.73
CA ALA A 147 2.57 -16.96 14.11
C ALA A 147 2.85 -18.18 13.20
N SER A 148 4.03 -18.27 12.58
CA SER A 148 4.42 -19.42 11.77
C SER A 148 4.53 -20.73 12.57
N ARG A 149 4.68 -20.66 13.89
CA ARG A 149 4.70 -21.82 14.79
C ARG A 149 3.30 -22.29 15.19
N ILE A 150 2.30 -21.41 15.06
CA ILE A 150 0.90 -21.72 15.37
C ILE A 150 0.29 -22.52 14.23
N SER A 151 -0.53 -23.52 14.55
CA SER A 151 -1.28 -24.32 13.59
C SER A 151 -2.70 -24.50 14.12
N LEU A 152 -3.63 -23.74 13.58
CA LEU A 152 -5.06 -23.85 13.88
C LEU A 152 -5.77 -24.82 12.93
N GLY A 153 -5.06 -25.28 11.90
CA GLY A 153 -5.61 -26.15 10.86
C GLY A 153 -6.57 -25.42 9.93
N GLY A 154 -7.36 -26.19 9.21
CA GLY A 154 -8.33 -25.75 8.23
C GLY A 154 -8.24 -26.57 6.94
N GLU A 155 -9.01 -26.21 5.93
CA GLU A 155 -9.04 -26.90 4.64
C GLU A 155 -7.77 -26.59 3.84
N ASN A 156 -7.28 -27.60 3.10
CA ASN A 156 -6.20 -27.42 2.16
C ASN A 156 -6.70 -26.65 0.93
N PHE A 157 -5.92 -25.66 0.51
CA PHE A 157 -6.26 -24.95 -0.72
C PHE A 157 -5.97 -25.78 -1.94
N VAL A 158 -6.90 -25.73 -2.88
CA VAL A 158 -6.68 -26.29 -4.22
C VAL A 158 -5.75 -25.34 -4.98
N CYS A 159 -4.67 -25.89 -5.53
CA CYS A 159 -3.79 -25.12 -6.40
C CYS A 159 -4.56 -24.58 -7.61
N SER A 160 -4.55 -23.26 -7.83
CA SER A 160 -5.27 -22.62 -8.92
C SER A 160 -4.35 -21.74 -9.75
N PHE A 161 -4.31 -22.01 -11.06
CA PHE A 161 -3.55 -21.20 -12.03
C PHE A 161 -4.14 -19.81 -12.26
N PHE A 162 -5.38 -19.53 -11.85
CA PHE A 162 -5.98 -18.19 -11.94
C PHE A 162 -5.21 -17.13 -11.14
N GLY A 163 -4.40 -17.52 -10.16
CA GLY A 163 -3.52 -16.62 -9.43
C GLY A 163 -2.51 -15.88 -10.30
N VAL A 164 -2.21 -16.38 -11.51
CA VAL A 164 -1.35 -15.68 -12.48
C VAL A 164 -1.89 -14.30 -12.86
N LEU A 165 -3.19 -14.08 -12.81
CA LEU A 165 -3.81 -12.78 -13.06
C LEU A 165 -3.73 -11.85 -11.84
N TYR A 166 -3.60 -12.41 -10.63
CA TYR A 166 -3.66 -11.64 -9.40
C TYR A 166 -2.33 -11.03 -8.98
N PHE A 167 -1.18 -11.63 -9.32
CA PHE A 167 0.10 -11.04 -8.94
C PHE A 167 0.39 -9.70 -9.65
N PRO A 168 0.14 -9.52 -10.98
CA PRO A 168 0.34 -8.21 -11.59
C PRO A 168 -0.69 -7.17 -11.10
N LEU A 169 -1.93 -7.61 -10.80
CA LEU A 169 -2.94 -6.74 -10.19
C LEU A 169 -2.46 -6.24 -8.82
N TYR A 170 -1.87 -7.11 -8.00
CA TYR A 170 -1.31 -6.75 -6.69
C TYR A 170 -0.21 -5.70 -6.80
N VAL A 171 0.74 -5.91 -7.72
CA VAL A 171 1.84 -4.96 -7.96
C VAL A 171 1.33 -3.62 -8.46
N ALA A 172 0.39 -3.65 -9.42
CA ALA A 172 -0.20 -2.45 -9.98
C ALA A 172 -0.97 -1.62 -8.94
N LEU A 173 -1.76 -2.28 -8.08
CA LEU A 173 -2.49 -1.65 -7.00
C LEU A 173 -1.55 -0.89 -6.06
N ASN A 174 -0.57 -1.60 -5.50
CA ASN A 174 0.35 -1.05 -4.50
C ASN A 174 1.27 0.03 -5.08
N THR A 175 1.70 -0.13 -6.34
CA THR A 175 2.52 0.88 -7.02
C THR A 175 1.70 2.13 -7.32
N CYS A 176 0.45 1.97 -7.77
CA CYS A 176 -0.43 3.09 -8.12
C CYS A 176 -0.68 4.00 -6.91
N GLY A 177 -0.95 3.42 -5.73
CA GLY A 177 -1.11 4.19 -4.49
C GLY A 177 0.13 5.01 -4.10
N GLY A 178 1.31 4.56 -4.52
CA GLY A 178 2.60 5.18 -4.19
C GLY A 178 3.29 5.96 -5.32
N VAL A 179 2.68 6.09 -6.51
CA VAL A 179 3.32 6.67 -7.71
C VAL A 179 3.97 8.03 -7.45
N PHE A 180 3.25 8.96 -6.82
CA PHE A 180 3.79 10.29 -6.51
C PHE A 180 5.00 10.24 -5.59
N VAL A 181 4.97 9.36 -4.60
CA VAL A 181 6.06 9.20 -3.63
C VAL A 181 7.28 8.59 -4.32
N LEU A 182 7.09 7.55 -5.12
CA LEU A 182 8.15 6.90 -5.88
C LEU A 182 8.81 7.88 -6.88
N ALA A 183 8.01 8.64 -7.61
CA ALA A 183 8.52 9.63 -8.55
C ALA A 183 9.36 10.71 -7.86
N LYS A 184 8.87 11.29 -6.75
CA LYS A 184 9.61 12.29 -5.98
C LYS A 184 10.86 11.77 -5.29
N LEU A 185 10.87 10.50 -4.87
CA LEU A 185 12.08 9.85 -4.37
C LEU A 185 13.12 9.69 -5.48
N GLY A 186 12.67 9.31 -6.68
CA GLY A 186 13.53 9.10 -7.86
C GLY A 186 14.26 10.36 -8.32
N GLU A 187 13.64 11.55 -8.17
CA GLU A 187 14.30 12.84 -8.49
C GLU A 187 15.59 13.08 -7.71
N LYS A 188 15.75 12.44 -6.55
CA LYS A 188 16.86 12.65 -5.62
C LYS A 188 17.93 11.57 -5.66
N PHE A 189 17.73 10.55 -6.50
CA PHE A 189 18.59 9.35 -6.52
C PHE A 189 19.50 9.31 -7.74
N SER A 190 20.75 8.84 -7.54
CA SER A 190 21.59 8.38 -8.64
C SER A 190 21.08 7.04 -9.18
N LYS A 191 21.46 6.68 -10.41
CA LYS A 191 21.06 5.40 -11.03
C LYS A 191 21.35 4.19 -10.13
N LYS A 192 22.56 4.14 -9.53
CA LYS A 192 22.96 3.06 -8.62
C LYS A 192 22.10 3.02 -7.36
N GLN A 193 21.79 4.19 -6.77
CA GLN A 193 20.94 4.27 -5.59
C GLN A 193 19.50 3.84 -5.88
N ALA A 194 18.95 4.22 -7.04
CA ALA A 194 17.61 3.82 -7.47
C ALA A 194 17.50 2.29 -7.59
N ILE A 195 18.44 1.64 -8.29
CA ILE A 195 18.45 0.18 -8.48
C ILE A 195 18.61 -0.54 -7.14
N LEU A 196 19.56 -0.12 -6.28
CA LEU A 196 19.76 -0.74 -4.97
C LEU A 196 18.52 -0.57 -4.07
N CYS A 197 17.91 0.61 -4.06
CA CYS A 197 16.70 0.86 -3.28
C CYS A 197 15.55 -0.03 -3.76
N SER A 198 15.34 -0.15 -5.08
CA SER A 198 14.31 -1.03 -5.66
C SER A 198 14.55 -2.49 -5.30
N LEU A 199 15.79 -2.96 -5.39
CA LEU A 199 16.15 -4.34 -5.07
C LEU A 199 15.86 -4.66 -3.59
N PHE A 200 16.37 -3.84 -2.68
CA PHE A 200 16.17 -4.09 -1.25
C PHE A 200 14.70 -3.95 -0.83
N SER A 201 13.95 -3.00 -1.42
CA SER A 201 12.52 -2.85 -1.13
C SER A 201 11.72 -4.06 -1.63
N SER A 202 11.98 -4.55 -2.84
CA SER A 202 11.28 -5.72 -3.38
C SER A 202 11.63 -7.00 -2.61
N LEU A 203 12.89 -7.18 -2.19
CA LEU A 203 13.30 -8.31 -1.35
C LEU A 203 12.66 -8.26 0.05
N LEU A 204 12.54 -7.08 0.64
CA LEU A 204 11.86 -6.92 1.93
C LEU A 204 10.36 -7.28 1.80
N ILE A 205 9.70 -6.82 0.75
CA ILE A 205 8.29 -7.17 0.45
C ILE A 205 8.16 -8.69 0.23
N LEU A 206 9.08 -9.31 -0.54
CA LEU A 206 9.11 -10.75 -0.75
C LEU A 206 9.14 -11.52 0.57
N LEU A 207 10.05 -11.14 1.48
CA LEU A 207 10.19 -11.77 2.78
C LEU A 207 8.88 -11.78 3.57
N PHE A 208 8.22 -10.63 3.65
CA PHE A 208 6.96 -10.51 4.38
C PHE A 208 5.80 -11.23 3.68
N LEU A 209 5.75 -11.23 2.35
CA LEU A 209 4.74 -11.96 1.58
C LEU A 209 4.91 -13.48 1.76
N VAL A 210 6.13 -14.00 1.69
CA VAL A 210 6.40 -15.44 1.89
C VAL A 210 6.03 -15.88 3.29
N LEU A 211 6.48 -15.14 4.32
CA LEU A 211 6.14 -15.45 5.71
C LEU A 211 4.64 -15.34 5.97
N GLY A 212 4.00 -14.27 5.50
CA GLY A 212 2.56 -14.08 5.64
C GLY A 212 1.76 -15.15 4.92
N ASN A 213 2.14 -15.52 3.70
CA ASN A 213 1.52 -16.59 2.94
C ASN A 213 1.63 -17.94 3.67
N PHE A 214 2.82 -18.25 4.21
CA PHE A 214 3.05 -19.46 4.99
C PHE A 214 2.15 -19.53 6.24
N VAL A 215 2.07 -18.44 7.02
CA VAL A 215 1.21 -18.36 8.19
C VAL A 215 -0.25 -18.59 7.81
N LEU A 216 -0.72 -17.96 6.73
CA LEU A 216 -2.10 -18.07 6.29
C LEU A 216 -2.43 -19.46 5.77
N GLN A 217 -1.60 -20.07 4.95
CA GLN A 217 -1.85 -21.43 4.44
C GLN A 217 -1.89 -22.47 5.54
N LYS A 218 -1.04 -22.33 6.57
CA LYS A 218 -1.05 -23.21 7.75
C LYS A 218 -2.29 -23.03 8.63
N ASN A 219 -2.93 -21.86 8.57
CA ASN A 219 -4.04 -21.45 9.42
C ASN A 219 -5.25 -21.00 8.58
N SER A 220 -5.71 -21.84 7.65
CA SER A 220 -6.74 -21.47 6.66
C SER A 220 -8.08 -21.11 7.29
N ILE A 221 -8.40 -21.59 8.49
CA ILE A 221 -9.60 -21.19 9.26
C ILE A 221 -9.61 -19.67 9.55
N SER A 222 -8.45 -19.01 9.56
CA SER A 222 -8.35 -17.56 9.80
C SER A 222 -8.96 -16.70 8.69
N PHE A 223 -9.25 -17.26 7.51
CA PHE A 223 -9.83 -16.52 6.36
C PHE A 223 -11.25 -16.06 6.57
N LEU A 224 -11.98 -16.70 7.47
CA LEU A 224 -13.31 -16.27 7.89
C LEU A 224 -13.26 -14.95 8.65
N SER A 225 -12.09 -14.61 9.21
CA SER A 225 -11.88 -13.35 9.93
C SER A 225 -11.60 -12.18 8.96
N GLU A 226 -12.00 -10.98 9.37
CA GLU A 226 -11.59 -9.74 8.70
C GLU A 226 -10.11 -9.44 8.90
N MET A 227 -9.50 -9.93 9.99
CA MET A 227 -8.10 -9.73 10.38
C MET A 227 -7.40 -11.08 10.56
N PRO A 228 -7.05 -11.80 9.47
CA PRO A 228 -6.50 -13.16 9.56
C PRO A 228 -5.27 -13.31 10.46
N PHE A 229 -4.28 -12.41 10.37
CA PHE A 229 -3.08 -12.50 11.21
C PHE A 229 -3.40 -12.28 12.70
N LEU A 230 -4.28 -11.31 13.00
CA LEU A 230 -4.71 -11.05 14.38
C LEU A 230 -5.46 -12.25 14.96
N PHE A 231 -6.29 -12.90 14.12
CA PHE A 231 -7.03 -14.11 14.51
C PHE A 231 -6.09 -15.27 14.84
N VAL A 232 -5.02 -15.47 14.07
CA VAL A 232 -4.05 -16.55 14.34
C VAL A 232 -3.36 -16.39 15.70
N VAL A 233 -3.07 -15.17 16.11
CA VAL A 233 -2.33 -14.90 17.35
C VAL A 233 -3.23 -14.56 18.56
N LYS A 234 -4.56 -14.64 18.42
CA LYS A 234 -5.52 -14.18 19.43
C LYS A 234 -5.38 -14.83 20.80
N GLU A 235 -4.92 -16.09 20.86
CA GLU A 235 -4.75 -16.83 22.11
C GLU A 235 -3.47 -16.41 22.88
N ASN A 236 -2.55 -15.72 22.22
CA ASN A 236 -1.34 -15.22 22.84
C ASN A 236 -1.45 -13.70 23.04
N ASN A 237 -1.74 -13.27 24.26
CA ASN A 237 -1.97 -11.85 24.59
C ASN A 237 -0.83 -10.92 24.13
N PHE A 238 0.44 -11.34 24.26
CA PHE A 238 1.58 -10.53 23.85
C PHE A 238 1.61 -10.36 22.32
N LEU A 239 1.49 -11.44 21.57
CA LEU A 239 1.49 -11.39 20.11
C LEU A 239 0.25 -10.69 19.58
N PHE A 240 -0.89 -10.85 20.24
CA PHE A 240 -2.12 -10.13 19.92
C PHE A 240 -1.94 -8.62 20.07
N CYS A 241 -1.43 -8.15 21.21
CA CYS A 241 -1.15 -6.72 21.44
C CYS A 241 -0.13 -6.19 20.42
N LEU A 242 0.91 -6.95 20.12
CA LEU A 242 1.91 -6.55 19.12
C LEU A 242 1.32 -6.45 17.72
N SER A 243 0.51 -7.44 17.31
CA SER A 243 -0.20 -7.43 16.03
C SER A 243 -1.22 -6.29 15.95
N PHE A 244 -1.94 -6.04 17.03
CA PHE A 244 -2.87 -4.91 17.13
C PHE A 244 -2.16 -3.57 16.90
N LEU A 245 -1.01 -3.36 17.56
CA LEU A 245 -0.19 -2.15 17.38
C LEU A 245 0.34 -2.02 15.95
N VAL A 246 0.80 -3.11 15.33
CA VAL A 246 1.28 -3.11 13.94
C VAL A 246 0.19 -2.64 12.99
N VAL A 247 -1.02 -3.20 13.10
CA VAL A 247 -2.16 -2.81 12.26
C VAL A 247 -2.58 -1.38 12.54
N LEU A 248 -2.69 -0.98 13.82
CA LEU A 248 -3.09 0.36 14.23
C LEU A 248 -2.16 1.44 13.66
N VAL A 249 -0.86 1.29 13.90
CA VAL A 249 0.14 2.27 13.46
C VAL A 249 0.28 2.27 11.93
N GLY A 250 0.30 1.09 11.30
CA GLY A 250 0.36 0.95 9.86
C GLY A 250 -0.84 1.61 9.16
N CYS A 251 -2.06 1.33 9.63
CA CYS A 251 -3.27 1.98 9.11
C CYS A 251 -3.24 3.49 9.30
N PHE A 252 -2.92 3.96 10.50
CA PHE A 252 -2.97 5.37 10.84
C PHE A 252 -1.97 6.20 10.04
N THR A 253 -0.72 5.76 9.94
CA THR A 253 0.32 6.45 9.18
C THR A 253 0.01 6.52 7.68
N THR A 254 -0.51 5.44 7.12
CA THR A 254 -0.91 5.39 5.71
C THR A 254 -2.16 6.24 5.45
N LEU A 255 -3.17 6.16 6.33
CA LEU A 255 -4.38 6.97 6.29
C LEU A 255 -4.07 8.47 6.19
N ILE A 256 -3.24 8.97 7.09
CA ILE A 256 -2.85 10.37 7.12
C ILE A 256 -2.15 10.79 5.82
N SER A 257 -1.24 9.96 5.32
CA SER A 257 -0.49 10.24 4.09
C SER A 257 -1.39 10.29 2.86
N LEU A 258 -2.39 9.40 2.80
CA LEU A 258 -3.37 9.35 1.71
C LEU A 258 -4.37 10.53 1.79
N CYS A 259 -4.92 10.83 2.97
CA CYS A 259 -5.81 11.99 3.16
C CYS A 259 -5.13 13.28 2.73
N PHE A 260 -3.85 13.44 3.07
CA PHE A 260 -3.09 14.61 2.64
C PHE A 260 -2.92 14.67 1.10
N SER A 261 -2.65 13.54 0.46
CA SER A 261 -2.53 13.46 -1.01
C SER A 261 -3.86 13.79 -1.70
N ILE A 262 -4.96 13.27 -1.17
CA ILE A 262 -6.32 13.55 -1.65
C ILE A 262 -6.66 15.04 -1.45
N LYS A 263 -6.32 15.63 -0.28
CA LYS A 263 -6.53 17.05 0.02
C LYS A 263 -5.90 17.95 -1.03
N ILE A 264 -4.62 17.74 -1.36
CA ILE A 264 -3.90 18.55 -2.37
C ILE A 264 -4.64 18.54 -3.71
N CYS A 265 -5.22 17.42 -4.09
CA CYS A 265 -5.97 17.31 -5.33
C CYS A 265 -7.31 18.07 -5.27
N PHE A 266 -8.04 17.96 -4.16
CA PHE A 266 -9.28 18.73 -3.96
C PHE A 266 -9.03 20.23 -3.83
N GLU A 267 -7.92 20.64 -3.24
CA GLU A 267 -7.56 22.06 -3.08
C GLU A 267 -7.40 22.76 -4.44
N LYS A 268 -6.86 22.07 -5.45
CA LYS A 268 -6.77 22.60 -6.82
C LYS A 268 -8.15 22.88 -7.44
N VAL A 269 -9.19 22.17 -7.02
CA VAL A 269 -10.55 22.29 -7.55
C VAL A 269 -11.38 23.24 -6.70
N LEU A 270 -11.39 23.05 -5.38
CA LEU A 270 -12.25 23.77 -4.44
C LEU A 270 -11.68 25.13 -4.04
N LYS A 271 -10.36 25.34 -4.21
CA LYS A 271 -9.66 26.58 -3.82
C LYS A 271 -9.88 26.99 -2.34
N ASN A 272 -10.24 26.03 -1.50
CA ASN A 272 -10.50 26.22 -0.07
C ASN A 272 -9.86 25.08 0.72
N ASP A 273 -8.89 25.42 1.57
CA ASP A 273 -8.08 24.48 2.34
C ASP A 273 -8.93 23.64 3.31
N PHE A 274 -9.85 24.29 4.02
CA PHE A 274 -10.73 23.63 4.98
C PHE A 274 -11.70 22.63 4.31
N LEU A 275 -12.37 23.06 3.24
CA LEU A 275 -13.27 22.19 2.49
C LEU A 275 -12.52 21.00 1.88
N SER A 276 -11.32 21.24 1.35
CA SER A 276 -10.49 20.17 0.78
C SER A 276 -10.05 19.14 1.83
N ALA A 277 -9.74 19.60 3.05
CA ALA A 277 -9.47 18.71 4.17
C ALA A 277 -10.73 17.91 4.58
N CYS A 278 -11.90 18.56 4.64
CA CYS A 278 -13.15 17.86 4.91
C CYS A 278 -13.41 16.76 3.87
N PHE A 279 -13.36 17.07 2.58
CA PHE A 279 -13.58 16.08 1.52
C PHE A 279 -12.57 14.94 1.54
N SER A 280 -11.31 15.22 1.85
CA SER A 280 -10.26 14.19 1.92
C SER A 280 -10.48 13.16 3.01
N VAL A 281 -11.22 13.50 4.06
CA VAL A 281 -11.57 12.59 5.17
C VAL A 281 -12.95 11.98 4.97
N TRP A 282 -13.98 12.80 4.66
CA TRP A 282 -15.36 12.33 4.60
C TRP A 282 -15.65 11.40 3.44
N VAL A 283 -15.10 11.65 2.24
CA VAL A 283 -15.35 10.79 1.07
C VAL A 283 -14.84 9.36 1.30
N PRO A 284 -13.58 9.15 1.71
CA PRO A 284 -13.10 7.81 2.07
C PRO A 284 -13.82 7.19 3.27
N PHE A 285 -14.21 8.00 4.26
CA PHE A 285 -14.96 7.52 5.40
C PHE A 285 -16.30 6.91 4.99
N VAL A 286 -17.10 7.61 4.16
CA VAL A 286 -18.37 7.09 3.66
C VAL A 286 -18.15 5.79 2.87
N LEU A 287 -17.12 5.73 2.03
CA LEU A 287 -16.79 4.51 1.29
C LEU A 287 -16.36 3.36 2.22
N SER A 288 -15.77 3.66 3.37
CA SER A 288 -15.36 2.64 4.36
C SER A 288 -16.53 1.89 4.99
N LEU A 289 -17.75 2.45 4.93
CA LEU A 289 -18.97 1.79 5.42
C LEU A 289 -19.35 0.52 4.64
N LEU A 290 -18.75 0.31 3.46
CA LEU A 290 -18.86 -0.97 2.73
C LEU A 290 -18.28 -2.15 3.52
N GLY A 291 -17.44 -1.88 4.50
CA GLY A 291 -16.77 -2.88 5.32
C GLY A 291 -15.42 -3.34 4.76
N PHE A 292 -14.50 -3.64 5.66
CA PHE A 292 -13.10 -3.95 5.32
C PHE A 292 -12.96 -5.15 4.39
N SER A 293 -13.63 -6.26 4.71
CA SER A 293 -13.55 -7.48 3.91
C SER A 293 -14.02 -7.28 2.46
N LYS A 294 -15.11 -6.52 2.23
CA LYS A 294 -15.62 -6.24 0.88
C LYS A 294 -14.68 -5.32 0.11
N ILE A 295 -14.12 -4.30 0.76
CA ILE A 295 -13.17 -3.39 0.11
C ILE A 295 -11.95 -4.18 -0.37
N VAL A 296 -11.34 -5.01 0.48
CA VAL A 296 -10.13 -5.74 0.11
C VAL A 296 -10.41 -6.88 -0.86
N SER A 297 -11.55 -7.59 -0.74
CA SER A 297 -11.83 -8.76 -1.58
C SER A 297 -12.44 -8.42 -2.95
N VAL A 298 -13.15 -7.30 -3.07
CA VAL A 298 -13.87 -6.92 -4.29
C VAL A 298 -13.33 -5.63 -4.89
N VAL A 299 -13.26 -4.55 -4.07
CA VAL A 299 -12.90 -3.23 -4.58
C VAL A 299 -11.41 -3.16 -4.96
N TYR A 300 -10.52 -3.80 -4.21
CA TYR A 300 -9.08 -3.83 -4.52
C TYR A 300 -8.76 -4.49 -5.87
N PRO A 301 -9.26 -5.69 -6.21
CA PRO A 301 -9.06 -6.26 -7.53
C PRO A 301 -9.56 -5.36 -8.67
N ILE A 302 -10.70 -4.68 -8.49
CA ILE A 302 -11.22 -3.73 -9.48
C ILE A 302 -10.30 -2.50 -9.59
N ALA A 303 -9.90 -1.90 -8.46
CA ALA A 303 -8.96 -0.79 -8.43
C ALA A 303 -7.58 -1.14 -9.02
N SER A 304 -7.18 -2.41 -8.91
CA SER A 304 -5.93 -2.92 -9.49
C SER A 304 -5.91 -2.81 -11.02
N VAL A 305 -7.06 -2.99 -11.67
CA VAL A 305 -7.18 -2.82 -13.13
C VAL A 305 -6.89 -1.36 -13.52
N LEU A 306 -7.39 -0.40 -12.74
CA LEU A 306 -7.03 1.02 -12.92
C LEU A 306 -5.54 1.25 -12.70
N GLY A 307 -4.95 0.57 -11.72
CA GLY A 307 -3.51 0.58 -11.46
C GLY A 307 -2.68 0.09 -12.66
N ILE A 308 -3.09 -1.01 -13.31
CA ILE A 308 -2.44 -1.49 -14.55
C ILE A 308 -2.50 -0.42 -15.63
N PHE A 309 -3.67 0.22 -15.81
CA PHE A 309 -3.80 1.31 -16.79
C PHE A 309 -2.83 2.46 -16.50
N VAL A 310 -2.69 2.87 -15.24
CA VAL A 310 -1.74 3.91 -14.81
C VAL A 310 -0.30 3.51 -15.13
N LEU A 311 0.09 2.27 -14.84
CA LEU A 311 1.44 1.77 -15.12
C LEU A 311 1.73 1.75 -16.62
N LEU A 312 0.83 1.18 -17.42
CA LEU A 312 1.00 1.10 -18.89
C LEU A 312 1.04 2.48 -19.51
N PHE A 313 0.16 3.39 -19.12
CA PHE A 313 0.16 4.75 -19.60
C PHE A 313 1.45 5.51 -19.24
N SER A 314 1.94 5.32 -18.00
CA SER A 314 3.21 5.92 -17.57
C SER A 314 4.39 5.42 -18.39
N ILE A 315 4.45 4.11 -18.68
CA ILE A 315 5.49 3.50 -19.51
C ILE A 315 5.42 4.01 -20.96
N PHE A 316 4.23 4.02 -21.54
CA PHE A 316 4.02 4.50 -22.92
C PHE A 316 4.40 5.98 -23.10
N SER A 317 3.98 6.83 -22.15
CA SER A 317 4.34 8.25 -22.16
C SER A 317 5.83 8.49 -22.04
N LEU A 318 6.56 7.67 -21.25
CA LEU A 318 8.01 7.74 -21.15
C LEU A 318 8.68 7.41 -22.50
N TYR A 319 8.20 6.38 -23.19
CA TYR A 319 8.72 5.96 -24.49
C TYR A 319 8.54 7.07 -25.53
N LYS A 320 7.34 7.63 -25.63
CA LYS A 320 7.06 8.74 -26.57
C LYS A 320 7.94 9.97 -26.32
N THR A 321 8.16 10.33 -25.05
CA THR A 321 9.02 11.47 -24.70
C THR A 321 10.49 11.21 -25.06
N ASP A 322 10.97 9.98 -24.93
CA ASP A 322 12.35 9.63 -25.32
C ASP A 322 12.53 9.65 -26.85
N GLU A 323 11.52 9.23 -27.65
CA GLU A 323 11.53 9.37 -29.12
C GLU A 323 11.55 10.82 -29.58
N GLU A 324 10.71 11.69 -29.02
CA GLU A 324 10.68 13.11 -29.37
C GLU A 324 12.03 13.81 -29.09
N ILE A 325 12.72 13.44 -28.02
CA ILE A 325 14.05 13.96 -27.71
C ILE A 325 15.09 13.44 -28.71
N HIS A 326 15.00 12.19 -29.11
CA HIS A 326 15.89 11.61 -30.14
C HIS A 326 15.74 12.30 -31.49
N GLN A 327 14.51 12.51 -31.96
CA GLN A 327 14.22 13.20 -33.22
C GLN A 327 14.72 14.66 -33.21
N LYS A 328 14.50 15.39 -32.08
CA LYS A 328 15.02 16.76 -31.93
C LYS A 328 16.55 16.85 -31.96
N ARG A 329 17.24 15.81 -31.45
CA ARG A 329 18.71 15.76 -31.50
C ARG A 329 19.24 15.44 -32.89
N GLN A 330 18.55 14.59 -33.65
CA GLN A 330 18.89 14.30 -35.05
C GLN A 330 18.69 15.55 -35.94
N ASN A 331 17.55 16.22 -35.83
CA ASN A 331 17.25 17.45 -36.59
C ASN A 331 18.12 18.66 -36.20
N ALA A 332 18.87 18.60 -35.11
CA ALA A 332 19.81 19.67 -34.70
C ALA A 332 21.27 19.37 -35.13
N GLN A 333 21.52 18.19 -35.66
CA GLN A 333 22.82 17.74 -36.18
C GLN A 333 22.88 17.80 -37.73
N ASP A 334 21.72 17.82 -38.38
CA ASP A 334 21.51 18.14 -39.82
C ASP A 334 21.39 19.67 -40.02
#